data_40de31731a1fc4e7e2546d92a03e700d
#
_entry.id   40de31731a1fc4e7e2546d92a03e700d
#
_cell.length_a   1.000
_cell.length_b   1.000
_cell.length_c   1.000
_cell.angle_alpha   90.00
_cell.angle_beta   90.00
_cell.angle_gamma   90.00
#
_symmetry.space_group_name_H-M   'P 1'
#
loop_
_entity.id
_entity.type
_entity.pdbx_description
1 polymer ?
#
loop_
_entity_poly.entity_id
_entity_poly.type
_entity_poly.pdbx_seq_one_letter_code
_entity_poly.pdbx_strand_id
1 'polypeptide(L)'
;FSTPFIFTAQRGLAMSIPSGPSGPKPPPMGPPQGPSPKRGPAHQPSPVRKVAVLGGGAFGTAMANHLANKGITVQLWAREEEVVQSINEKHENSIYLAGIPLSQKIIASSNVADAVNGAEQVYLIIPTPFIEKWLVEYQSHLPWWVPLVCCSKGIEKESLRTPYEILVDELPGKYHAKLAVVSGPSFAKEIGVGLPTSVTCAAHDSEVAKQVQVTLATRNFRVYTATDVIGAELCGALKNVLAIACGASDGFGFGANARAALITRGLAEMTRLVVKKGGKASTITGLAGVGDLVLTCSSNLSRNYSVGHAMASNAVPEHKRSQDESAKNFNKDLAVAEGVKTSLAVHLLAEKLGVEMPICASVYEVIHKGIDIKTALKKLQDRPLRDEHDEYQGTWVWSAL
;
A
#
# COMPACT_ATOMS: atom_id res chain seq x y z
N PHE A 1 -44.75 -29.52 26.20
CA PHE A 1 -45.09 -29.19 27.60
C PHE A 1 -44.53 -27.80 27.86
N SER A 2 -45.44 -26.82 27.89
CA SER A 2 -45.16 -25.41 28.13
C SER A 2 -45.28 -25.15 29.64
N THR A 3 -44.33 -24.43 30.22
CA THR A 3 -44.50 -23.81 31.54
C THR A 3 -43.95 -22.39 31.51
N PRO A 4 -44.73 -21.38 31.90
CA PRO A 4 -44.27 -19.99 31.92
C PRO A 4 -43.56 -19.64 33.24
N PHE A 5 -42.42 -18.97 33.16
CA PHE A 5 -41.74 -18.37 34.33
C PHE A 5 -42.39 -17.00 34.66
N ILE A 6 -42.91 -16.93 35.86
CA ILE A 6 -43.44 -15.71 36.50
C ILE A 6 -42.28 -14.95 37.12
N PHE A 7 -42.06 -13.68 36.71
CA PHE A 7 -41.13 -12.75 37.36
C PHE A 7 -41.83 -12.06 38.55
N THR A 8 -41.42 -12.35 39.76
CA THR A 8 -41.82 -11.63 40.97
C THR A 8 -40.87 -10.44 41.16
N ALA A 9 -41.38 -9.24 41.17
CA ALA A 9 -40.64 -8.01 41.46
C ALA A 9 -40.37 -7.89 42.97
N GLN A 10 -39.13 -7.95 43.38
CA GLN A 10 -38.70 -7.53 44.73
C GLN A 10 -38.33 -6.05 44.72
N ARG A 11 -38.96 -5.28 45.59
CA ARG A 11 -38.70 -3.86 45.85
C ARG A 11 -37.29 -3.68 46.40
N GLY A 12 -36.49 -2.88 45.74
CA GLY A 12 -35.11 -2.57 46.08
C GLY A 12 -35.00 -1.52 47.19
N LEU A 13 -34.01 -1.70 48.06
CA LEU A 13 -33.48 -0.68 48.95
C LEU A 13 -32.69 0.37 48.14
N ALA A 14 -33.09 1.62 48.27
CA ALA A 14 -32.34 2.75 47.78
C ALA A 14 -31.11 3.00 48.67
N MET A 15 -29.90 2.64 48.21
CA MET A 15 -28.64 3.11 48.80
C MET A 15 -28.35 4.52 48.29
N SER A 16 -28.30 5.47 49.22
CA SER A 16 -27.81 6.83 48.97
C SER A 16 -26.32 6.83 48.74
N ILE A 17 -25.90 7.25 47.52
CA ILE A 17 -24.50 7.46 47.16
C ILE A 17 -24.08 8.83 47.71
N PRO A 18 -22.97 8.94 48.48
CA PRO A 18 -22.48 10.24 48.94
C PRO A 18 -21.97 11.06 47.77
N SER A 19 -22.35 12.31 47.69
CA SER A 19 -21.84 13.28 46.69
C SER A 19 -20.34 13.54 46.97
N GLY A 20 -19.49 13.06 46.05
CA GLY A 20 -18.06 13.39 46.02
C GLY A 20 -17.81 14.87 45.63
N PRO A 21 -16.65 15.43 45.95
CA PRO A 21 -16.33 16.82 45.72
C PRO A 21 -16.46 17.20 44.24
N SER A 22 -17.12 18.31 43.97
CA SER A 22 -17.33 18.88 42.66
C SER A 22 -15.98 19.19 41.98
N GLY A 23 -15.72 18.53 40.85
CA GLY A 23 -14.55 18.81 39.99
C GLY A 23 -14.59 20.24 39.43
N PRO A 24 -13.45 20.76 38.96
CA PRO A 24 -13.38 22.14 38.47
C PRO A 24 -14.36 22.38 37.31
N LYS A 25 -15.07 23.48 37.36
CA LYS A 25 -16.00 23.91 36.31
C LYS A 25 -15.25 24.06 34.98
N PRO A 26 -15.80 23.58 33.85
CA PRO A 26 -15.21 23.81 32.54
C PRO A 26 -15.13 25.34 32.28
N PRO A 27 -14.09 25.79 31.54
CA PRO A 27 -13.92 27.19 31.20
C PRO A 27 -15.12 27.68 30.37
N PRO A 28 -15.49 28.98 30.47
CA PRO A 28 -16.63 29.53 29.71
C PRO A 28 -16.43 29.35 28.22
N MET A 29 -17.40 28.81 27.50
CA MET A 29 -17.41 28.75 26.05
C MET A 29 -17.31 30.15 25.48
N GLY A 30 -16.35 30.39 24.62
CA GLY A 30 -16.23 31.62 23.85
C GLY A 30 -17.48 31.89 23.00
N PRO A 31 -17.69 33.14 22.53
CA PRO A 31 -18.85 33.50 21.75
C PRO A 31 -18.95 32.57 20.50
N PRO A 32 -20.17 32.21 20.06
CA PRO A 32 -20.39 31.37 18.91
C PRO A 32 -19.68 31.96 17.68
N GLN A 33 -18.79 31.21 17.09
CA GLN A 33 -18.15 31.61 15.84
C GLN A 33 -19.23 31.71 14.77
N GLY A 34 -19.32 32.88 14.15
CA GLY A 34 -20.24 33.10 13.04
C GLY A 34 -20.06 32.09 11.91
N PRO A 35 -21.07 31.89 11.04
CA PRO A 35 -21.03 30.91 9.99
C PRO A 35 -19.79 31.14 9.13
N SER A 36 -18.96 30.08 8.97
CA SER A 36 -17.78 30.09 8.11
C SER A 36 -18.18 30.60 6.72
N PRO A 37 -17.38 31.47 6.07
CA PRO A 37 -17.68 31.96 4.75
C PRO A 37 -17.91 30.76 3.80
N LYS A 38 -19.09 30.74 3.14
CA LYS A 38 -19.41 29.73 2.13
C LYS A 38 -18.30 29.76 1.10
N ARG A 39 -17.51 28.68 1.02
CA ARG A 39 -16.54 28.50 -0.07
C ARG A 39 -17.32 28.64 -1.38
N GLY A 40 -16.90 29.57 -2.23
CA GLY A 40 -17.42 29.68 -3.58
C GLY A 40 -17.36 28.33 -4.31
N PRO A 41 -18.09 28.14 -5.42
CA PRO A 41 -18.09 26.90 -6.15
C PRO A 41 -16.63 26.53 -6.46
N ALA A 42 -16.18 25.39 -5.93
CA ALA A 42 -14.84 24.88 -6.18
C ALA A 42 -14.66 24.77 -7.69
N HIS A 43 -13.64 25.43 -8.21
CA HIS A 43 -13.28 25.32 -9.61
C HIS A 43 -13.02 23.84 -9.89
N GLN A 44 -13.92 23.17 -10.61
CA GLN A 44 -13.70 21.80 -11.00
C GLN A 44 -12.56 21.79 -12.02
N PRO A 45 -11.50 21.01 -11.79
CA PRO A 45 -10.40 20.93 -12.75
C PRO A 45 -10.96 20.44 -14.11
N SER A 46 -10.45 21.01 -15.18
CA SER A 46 -10.81 20.59 -16.54
C SER A 46 -10.58 19.08 -16.71
N PRO A 47 -11.46 18.36 -17.41
CA PRO A 47 -11.32 16.93 -17.59
C PRO A 47 -10.04 16.60 -18.35
N VAL A 48 -9.22 15.72 -17.79
CA VAL A 48 -7.99 15.20 -18.40
C VAL A 48 -8.36 14.34 -19.61
N ARG A 49 -7.72 14.57 -20.74
CA ARG A 49 -8.00 13.88 -22.01
C ARG A 49 -6.92 12.89 -22.40
N LYS A 50 -5.67 13.15 -22.01
CA LYS A 50 -4.52 12.32 -22.35
C LYS A 50 -3.60 12.14 -21.15
N VAL A 51 -3.17 10.91 -20.91
CA VAL A 51 -2.23 10.56 -19.86
C VAL A 51 -1.10 9.67 -20.38
N ALA A 52 0.04 9.72 -19.70
CA ALA A 52 1.13 8.77 -19.87
C ALA A 52 1.16 7.77 -18.71
N VAL A 53 1.35 6.49 -19.00
CA VAL A 53 1.62 5.44 -18.04
C VAL A 53 3.01 4.87 -18.34
N LEU A 54 3.95 5.06 -17.44
CA LEU A 54 5.35 4.64 -17.61
C LEU A 54 5.58 3.33 -16.85
N GLY A 55 5.48 2.22 -17.57
CA GLY A 55 5.64 0.85 -17.08
C GLY A 55 4.57 -0.10 -17.57
N GLY A 56 4.91 -0.96 -18.54
CA GLY A 56 4.04 -1.97 -19.16
C GLY A 56 3.86 -3.26 -18.35
N GLY A 57 4.16 -3.27 -17.05
CA GLY A 57 3.91 -4.41 -16.16
C GLY A 57 2.42 -4.61 -15.85
N ALA A 58 2.09 -5.63 -15.05
CA ALA A 58 0.70 -5.97 -14.73
C ALA A 58 -0.10 -4.77 -14.18
N PHE A 59 0.45 -4.05 -13.17
CA PHE A 59 -0.24 -2.92 -12.56
C PHE A 59 -0.36 -1.72 -13.50
N GLY A 60 0.72 -1.39 -14.23
CA GLY A 60 0.68 -0.30 -15.21
C GLY A 60 -0.32 -0.55 -16.33
N THR A 61 -0.37 -1.77 -16.87
CA THR A 61 -1.37 -2.17 -17.87
C THR A 61 -2.79 -2.09 -17.34
N ALA A 62 -3.03 -2.55 -16.09
CA ALA A 62 -4.35 -2.47 -15.48
C ALA A 62 -4.80 -1.02 -15.25
N MET A 63 -3.90 -0.13 -14.80
CA MET A 63 -4.17 1.30 -14.64
C MET A 63 -4.40 1.99 -15.98
N ALA A 64 -3.63 1.64 -17.02
CA ALA A 64 -3.85 2.12 -18.37
C ALA A 64 -5.23 1.73 -18.89
N ASN A 65 -5.63 0.47 -18.68
CA ASN A 65 -6.96 -0.03 -19.08
C ASN A 65 -8.08 0.68 -18.32
N HIS A 66 -7.91 0.87 -17.01
CA HIS A 66 -8.86 1.61 -16.19
C HIS A 66 -9.09 3.05 -16.72
N LEU A 67 -8.01 3.80 -16.99
CA LEU A 67 -8.07 5.17 -17.49
C LEU A 67 -8.66 5.22 -18.91
N ALA A 68 -8.28 4.29 -19.76
CA ALA A 68 -8.78 4.19 -21.13
C ALA A 68 -10.29 3.86 -21.17
N ASN A 69 -10.77 2.98 -20.31
CA ASN A 69 -12.19 2.65 -20.16
C ASN A 69 -13.01 3.83 -19.62
N LYS A 70 -12.38 4.76 -18.89
CA LYS A 70 -13.00 6.04 -18.51
C LYS A 70 -13.15 7.02 -19.69
N GLY A 71 -12.53 6.72 -20.83
CA GLY A 71 -12.58 7.54 -22.05
C GLY A 71 -11.33 8.38 -22.29
N ILE A 72 -10.30 8.27 -21.44
CA ILE A 72 -9.04 9.01 -21.58
C ILE A 72 -8.14 8.29 -22.60
N THR A 73 -7.43 9.04 -23.43
CA THR A 73 -6.36 8.49 -24.29
C THR A 73 -5.14 8.19 -23.44
N VAL A 74 -4.64 6.95 -23.50
CA VAL A 74 -3.50 6.52 -22.70
C VAL A 74 -2.32 6.19 -23.59
N GLN A 75 -1.19 6.84 -23.35
CA GLN A 75 0.10 6.45 -23.90
C GLN A 75 0.80 5.58 -22.87
N LEU A 76 1.07 4.32 -23.21
CA LEU A 76 1.73 3.37 -22.31
C LEU A 76 3.16 3.14 -22.77
N TRP A 77 4.13 3.47 -21.93
CA TRP A 77 5.51 3.08 -22.17
C TRP A 77 5.79 1.67 -21.62
N ALA A 78 6.32 0.82 -22.46
CA ALA A 78 6.86 -0.48 -22.07
C ALA A 78 8.26 -0.64 -22.66
N ARG A 79 9.17 -1.24 -21.85
CA ARG A 79 10.54 -1.47 -22.28
C ARG A 79 10.63 -2.57 -23.33
N GLU A 80 9.82 -3.60 -23.16
CA GLU A 80 9.80 -4.78 -24.01
C GLU A 80 8.97 -4.53 -25.27
N GLU A 81 9.60 -4.62 -26.45
CA GLU A 81 8.94 -4.43 -27.75
C GLU A 81 7.80 -5.43 -27.99
N GLU A 82 7.96 -6.66 -27.50
CA GLU A 82 6.92 -7.69 -27.57
C GLU A 82 5.63 -7.27 -26.81
N VAL A 83 5.77 -6.58 -25.67
CA VAL A 83 4.62 -6.01 -24.93
C VAL A 83 3.96 -4.90 -25.73
N VAL A 84 4.75 -4.02 -26.34
CA VAL A 84 4.25 -2.92 -27.20
C VAL A 84 3.45 -3.49 -28.35
N GLN A 85 4.00 -4.48 -29.06
CA GLN A 85 3.35 -5.14 -30.18
C GLN A 85 2.04 -5.82 -29.78
N SER A 86 2.08 -6.61 -28.69
CA SER A 86 0.89 -7.31 -28.16
C SER A 86 -0.24 -6.34 -27.82
N ILE A 87 0.07 -5.19 -27.20
CA ILE A 87 -0.93 -4.18 -26.85
C ILE A 87 -1.52 -3.50 -28.09
N ASN A 88 -0.67 -3.09 -29.03
CA ASN A 88 -1.12 -2.32 -30.19
C ASN A 88 -1.88 -3.17 -31.22
N GLU A 89 -1.46 -4.43 -31.42
CA GLU A 89 -2.04 -5.30 -32.46
C GLU A 89 -3.19 -6.16 -31.93
N LYS A 90 -3.04 -6.68 -30.68
CA LYS A 90 -3.98 -7.66 -30.11
C LYS A 90 -4.86 -7.07 -29.02
N HIS A 91 -4.61 -5.85 -28.58
CA HIS A 91 -5.26 -5.23 -27.43
C HIS A 91 -5.22 -6.14 -26.19
N GLU A 92 -4.06 -6.72 -25.93
CA GLU A 92 -3.78 -7.60 -24.79
C GLU A 92 -2.33 -7.42 -24.33
N ASN A 93 -2.08 -7.56 -23.02
CA ASN A 93 -0.73 -7.76 -22.51
C ASN A 93 -0.59 -9.22 -22.05
N SER A 94 -0.26 -10.10 -22.98
CA SER A 94 -0.18 -11.55 -22.75
C SER A 94 0.91 -11.97 -21.78
N ILE A 95 1.93 -11.14 -21.56
CA ILE A 95 3.06 -11.44 -20.67
C ILE A 95 2.72 -11.11 -19.21
N TYR A 96 2.16 -9.91 -18.97
CA TYR A 96 2.02 -9.39 -17.61
C TYR A 96 0.58 -9.36 -17.10
N LEU A 97 -0.43 -9.32 -18.00
CA LEU A 97 -1.84 -9.24 -17.64
C LEU A 97 -2.71 -10.07 -18.59
N ALA A 98 -2.29 -11.31 -18.82
CA ALA A 98 -2.94 -12.23 -19.76
C ALA A 98 -4.43 -12.43 -19.45
N GLY A 99 -5.24 -12.59 -20.53
CA GLY A 99 -6.67 -12.87 -20.45
C GLY A 99 -7.55 -11.66 -20.13
N ILE A 100 -6.98 -10.44 -20.10
CA ILE A 100 -7.75 -9.21 -19.90
C ILE A 100 -7.71 -8.39 -21.20
N PRO A 101 -8.85 -8.20 -21.87
CA PRO A 101 -8.91 -7.36 -23.07
C PRO A 101 -8.67 -5.90 -22.71
N LEU A 102 -7.85 -5.23 -23.52
CA LEU A 102 -7.48 -3.84 -23.33
C LEU A 102 -8.26 -2.92 -24.27
N SER A 103 -8.54 -1.71 -23.77
CA SER A 103 -9.19 -0.66 -24.55
C SER A 103 -8.33 -0.21 -25.74
N GLN A 104 -8.95 0.00 -26.90
CA GLN A 104 -8.31 0.57 -28.08
C GLN A 104 -7.78 2.00 -27.90
N LYS A 105 -8.12 2.67 -26.78
CA LYS A 105 -7.58 3.99 -26.43
C LYS A 105 -6.19 3.92 -25.80
N ILE A 106 -5.62 2.72 -25.64
CA ILE A 106 -4.24 2.53 -25.21
C ILE A 106 -3.37 2.41 -26.45
N ILE A 107 -2.36 3.26 -26.51
CA ILE A 107 -1.31 3.22 -27.52
C ILE A 107 0.01 2.98 -26.78
N ALA A 108 0.66 1.85 -27.06
CA ALA A 108 1.93 1.49 -26.43
C ALA A 108 3.11 1.97 -27.27
N SER A 109 4.22 2.34 -26.61
CA SER A 109 5.47 2.71 -27.24
C SER A 109 6.66 2.28 -26.37
N SER A 110 7.77 1.91 -26.98
CA SER A 110 9.06 1.73 -26.30
C SER A 110 9.84 3.05 -26.18
N ASN A 111 9.40 4.13 -26.80
CA ASN A 111 9.98 5.46 -26.73
C ASN A 111 9.30 6.30 -25.64
N VAL A 112 10.06 6.75 -24.63
CA VAL A 112 9.54 7.57 -23.53
C VAL A 112 9.05 8.93 -23.99
N ALA A 113 9.75 9.58 -24.95
CA ALA A 113 9.35 10.90 -25.45
C ALA A 113 7.96 10.84 -26.13
N ASP A 114 7.68 9.80 -26.90
CA ASP A 114 6.38 9.58 -27.52
C ASP A 114 5.29 9.34 -26.48
N ALA A 115 5.62 8.55 -25.46
CA ALA A 115 4.66 8.21 -24.40
C ALA A 115 4.24 9.42 -23.55
N VAL A 116 5.14 10.37 -23.27
CA VAL A 116 4.82 11.54 -22.46
C VAL A 116 4.36 12.76 -23.27
N ASN A 117 4.45 12.70 -24.59
CA ASN A 117 4.09 13.82 -25.46
C ASN A 117 2.61 14.21 -25.32
N GLY A 118 2.37 15.45 -24.90
CA GLY A 118 1.03 15.99 -24.67
C GLY A 118 0.26 15.36 -23.53
N ALA A 119 0.92 14.62 -22.63
CA ALA A 119 0.29 14.08 -21.44
C ALA A 119 -0.05 15.21 -20.44
N GLU A 120 -1.26 15.16 -19.90
CA GLU A 120 -1.77 16.07 -18.87
C GLU A 120 -1.56 15.52 -17.45
N GLN A 121 -1.25 14.24 -17.32
CA GLN A 121 -0.75 13.56 -16.12
C GLN A 121 0.18 12.41 -16.51
N VAL A 122 1.18 12.13 -15.70
CA VAL A 122 2.13 11.03 -15.91
C VAL A 122 2.08 10.09 -14.70
N TYR A 123 1.89 8.79 -14.96
CA TYR A 123 1.88 7.74 -13.95
C TYR A 123 3.16 6.92 -14.04
N LEU A 124 4.03 7.02 -13.03
CA LEU A 124 5.28 6.26 -12.94
C LEU A 124 5.02 4.93 -12.22
N ILE A 125 5.16 3.82 -12.95
CA ILE A 125 4.86 2.47 -12.47
C ILE A 125 6.04 1.53 -12.78
N ILE A 126 7.23 1.98 -12.44
CA ILE A 126 8.50 1.27 -12.64
C ILE A 126 8.91 0.63 -11.32
N PRO A 127 9.40 -0.62 -11.29
CA PRO A 127 9.85 -1.22 -10.04
C PRO A 127 10.95 -0.38 -9.37
N THR A 128 10.84 -0.17 -8.07
CA THR A 128 11.67 0.74 -7.26
C THR A 128 13.18 0.67 -7.54
N PRO A 129 13.81 -0.50 -7.68
CA PRO A 129 15.25 -0.58 -7.94
C PRO A 129 15.72 0.01 -9.27
N PHE A 130 14.80 0.33 -10.16
CA PHE A 130 15.12 0.85 -11.49
C PHE A 130 14.78 2.33 -11.67
N ILE A 131 14.10 2.96 -10.70
CA ILE A 131 13.61 4.34 -10.83
C ILE A 131 14.76 5.31 -11.02
N GLU A 132 15.79 5.27 -10.17
CA GLU A 132 16.92 6.20 -10.22
C GLU A 132 17.63 6.12 -11.59
N LYS A 133 18.01 4.91 -12.01
CA LYS A 133 18.64 4.73 -13.33
C LYS A 133 17.74 5.21 -14.47
N TRP A 134 16.45 4.93 -14.38
CA TRP A 134 15.47 5.36 -15.39
C TRP A 134 15.36 6.88 -15.45
N LEU A 135 15.37 7.56 -14.29
CA LEU A 135 15.33 9.03 -14.23
C LEU A 135 16.59 9.65 -14.85
N VAL A 136 17.77 9.12 -14.55
CA VAL A 136 19.02 9.60 -15.14
C VAL A 136 18.93 9.59 -16.68
N GLU A 137 18.30 8.58 -17.26
CA GLU A 137 18.19 8.41 -18.71
C GLU A 137 17.06 9.25 -19.33
N TYR A 138 15.90 9.35 -18.65
CA TYR A 138 14.66 9.84 -19.29
C TYR A 138 14.04 11.08 -18.66
N GLN A 139 14.54 11.61 -17.52
CA GLN A 139 13.91 12.74 -16.85
C GLN A 139 13.74 14.00 -17.72
N SER A 140 14.63 14.20 -18.71
CA SER A 140 14.56 15.35 -19.61
C SER A 140 13.30 15.38 -20.49
N HIS A 141 12.64 14.23 -20.70
CA HIS A 141 11.40 14.12 -21.45
C HIS A 141 10.15 14.37 -20.57
N LEU A 142 10.28 14.31 -19.23
CA LEU A 142 9.13 14.46 -18.36
C LEU A 142 8.58 15.89 -18.33
N PRO A 143 7.27 16.09 -18.50
CA PRO A 143 6.64 17.41 -18.37
C PRO A 143 6.55 17.82 -16.90
N TRP A 144 7.25 18.87 -16.49
CA TRP A 144 7.30 19.33 -15.09
C TRP A 144 6.05 20.07 -14.62
N TRP A 145 5.18 20.49 -15.54
CA TRP A 145 3.99 21.31 -15.28
C TRP A 145 2.73 20.49 -15.00
N VAL A 146 2.78 19.18 -15.16
CA VAL A 146 1.66 18.27 -14.91
C VAL A 146 1.92 17.38 -13.70
N PRO A 147 0.89 16.80 -13.06
CA PRO A 147 1.09 15.81 -12.00
C PRO A 147 1.93 14.62 -12.45
N LEU A 148 2.97 14.29 -11.68
CA LEU A 148 3.75 13.06 -11.79
C LEU A 148 3.38 12.15 -10.61
N VAL A 149 2.67 11.08 -10.92
CA VAL A 149 2.03 10.18 -9.96
C VAL A 149 2.84 8.89 -9.84
N CYS A 150 3.53 8.69 -8.71
CA CYS A 150 4.24 7.46 -8.44
C CYS A 150 3.28 6.41 -7.89
N CYS A 151 3.26 5.22 -8.51
CA CYS A 151 2.51 4.07 -8.05
C CYS A 151 3.43 2.90 -7.65
N SER A 152 4.74 3.09 -7.75
CA SER A 152 5.74 2.09 -7.38
C SER A 152 5.77 1.91 -5.87
N LYS A 153 6.09 0.69 -5.43
CA LYS A 153 6.12 0.33 -4.00
C LYS A 153 7.47 -0.30 -3.68
N GLY A 154 8.00 0.01 -2.51
CA GLY A 154 9.26 -0.55 -2.05
C GLY A 154 10.21 0.49 -1.47
N ILE A 155 11.38 0.04 -1.07
CA ILE A 155 12.50 0.86 -0.59
C ILE A 155 13.73 0.40 -1.39
N GLU A 156 14.48 1.34 -1.93
CA GLU A 156 15.73 1.05 -2.63
C GLU A 156 16.79 0.58 -1.61
N LYS A 157 17.51 -0.49 -1.93
CA LYS A 157 18.33 -1.23 -0.94
C LYS A 157 19.63 -0.50 -0.55
N GLU A 158 20.21 0.31 -1.43
CA GLU A 158 21.50 0.97 -1.22
C GLU A 158 21.34 2.33 -0.55
N SER A 159 20.43 3.14 -1.09
CA SER A 159 20.12 4.46 -0.57
C SER A 159 19.12 4.47 0.59
N LEU A 160 18.35 3.40 0.75
CA LEU A 160 17.22 3.27 1.69
C LEU A 160 16.12 4.31 1.46
N ARG A 161 16.02 4.83 0.23
CA ARG A 161 15.02 5.81 -0.19
C ARG A 161 13.74 5.13 -0.67
N THR A 162 12.60 5.76 -0.39
CA THR A 162 11.33 5.43 -1.04
C THR A 162 11.32 5.96 -2.48
N PRO A 163 10.41 5.48 -3.36
CA PRO A 163 10.25 6.04 -4.70
C PRO A 163 10.07 7.56 -4.72
N TYR A 164 9.29 8.12 -3.81
CA TYR A 164 9.09 9.56 -3.71
C TYR A 164 10.36 10.30 -3.32
N GLU A 165 11.13 9.78 -2.36
CA GLU A 165 12.42 10.35 -1.97
C GLU A 165 13.39 10.34 -3.16
N ILE A 166 13.41 9.27 -3.96
CA ILE A 166 14.20 9.23 -5.20
C ILE A 166 13.74 10.31 -6.19
N LEU A 167 12.42 10.48 -6.37
CA LEU A 167 11.90 11.52 -7.28
C LEU A 167 12.27 12.93 -6.80
N VAL A 168 12.24 13.19 -5.49
CA VAL A 168 12.62 14.49 -4.92
C VAL A 168 14.11 14.77 -5.09
N ASP A 169 14.95 13.77 -4.89
CA ASP A 169 16.41 13.94 -4.97
C ASP A 169 16.91 14.04 -6.42
N GLU A 170 16.31 13.26 -7.35
CA GLU A 170 16.80 13.20 -8.73
C GLU A 170 16.16 14.25 -9.65
N LEU A 171 14.94 14.71 -9.36
CA LEU A 171 14.24 15.67 -10.21
C LEU A 171 14.48 17.12 -9.75
N PRO A 172 14.66 18.06 -10.68
CA PRO A 172 14.75 19.50 -10.36
C PRO A 172 13.54 19.97 -9.53
N GLY A 173 13.75 20.93 -8.61
CA GLY A 173 12.74 21.43 -7.68
C GLY A 173 11.41 21.88 -8.30
N LYS A 174 11.40 22.25 -9.59
CA LYS A 174 10.17 22.61 -10.33
C LYS A 174 9.15 21.45 -10.42
N TYR A 175 9.58 20.19 -10.25
CA TYR A 175 8.69 19.02 -10.25
C TYR A 175 8.03 18.80 -8.89
N HIS A 176 8.66 19.19 -7.77
CA HIS A 176 8.30 18.75 -6.44
C HIS A 176 6.85 19.06 -6.05
N ALA A 177 6.35 20.24 -6.45
CA ALA A 177 4.96 20.62 -6.20
C ALA A 177 3.92 19.79 -7.00
N LYS A 178 4.37 19.02 -8.00
CA LYS A 178 3.52 18.19 -8.86
C LYS A 178 3.60 16.69 -8.56
N LEU A 179 4.41 16.30 -7.57
CA LEU A 179 4.56 14.90 -7.19
C LEU A 179 3.37 14.41 -6.37
N ALA A 180 2.89 13.23 -6.68
CA ALA A 180 1.88 12.51 -5.93
C ALA A 180 2.21 11.02 -5.88
N VAL A 181 1.63 10.32 -4.92
CA VAL A 181 1.75 8.86 -4.74
C VAL A 181 0.37 8.23 -4.69
N VAL A 182 0.18 7.10 -5.35
CA VAL A 182 -1.04 6.29 -5.23
C VAL A 182 -0.70 4.96 -4.57
N SER A 183 -1.36 4.66 -3.47
CA SER A 183 -1.21 3.42 -2.70
C SER A 183 -2.56 2.95 -2.15
N GLY A 184 -2.68 1.65 -1.86
CA GLY A 184 -3.91 1.05 -1.33
C GLY A 184 -4.18 -0.34 -1.92
N PRO A 185 -5.28 -1.01 -1.48
CA PRO A 185 -5.65 -2.35 -1.91
C PRO A 185 -6.05 -2.35 -3.39
N SER A 186 -5.18 -2.92 -4.25
CA SER A 186 -5.30 -2.74 -5.69
C SER A 186 -4.60 -3.86 -6.48
N PHE A 187 -5.15 -5.07 -6.50
CA PHE A 187 -4.64 -6.12 -7.36
C PHE A 187 -4.87 -5.80 -8.84
N ALA A 188 -3.82 -5.91 -9.65
CA ALA A 188 -3.87 -5.59 -11.07
C ALA A 188 -4.96 -6.34 -11.84
N LYS A 189 -5.14 -7.64 -11.56
CA LYS A 189 -6.18 -8.45 -12.20
C LYS A 189 -7.59 -7.93 -11.91
N GLU A 190 -7.85 -7.53 -10.67
CA GLU A 190 -9.16 -7.01 -10.25
C GLU A 190 -9.46 -5.64 -10.88
N ILE A 191 -8.47 -4.75 -10.90
CA ILE A 191 -8.58 -3.47 -11.61
C ILE A 191 -8.82 -3.70 -13.10
N GLY A 192 -8.06 -4.61 -13.71
CA GLY A 192 -8.13 -4.89 -15.14
C GLY A 192 -9.51 -5.34 -15.62
N VAL A 193 -10.24 -6.09 -14.78
CA VAL A 193 -11.63 -6.52 -15.05
C VAL A 193 -12.69 -5.57 -14.47
N GLY A 194 -12.28 -4.44 -13.87
CA GLY A 194 -13.19 -3.39 -13.40
C GLY A 194 -13.89 -3.67 -12.08
N LEU A 195 -13.35 -4.56 -11.23
CA LEU A 195 -13.91 -4.81 -9.89
C LEU A 195 -13.76 -3.58 -8.97
N PRO A 196 -14.64 -3.46 -7.96
CA PRO A 196 -14.58 -2.35 -7.01
C PRO A 196 -13.23 -2.24 -6.32
N THR A 197 -12.59 -1.10 -6.44
CA THR A 197 -11.26 -0.80 -5.89
C THR A 197 -11.28 0.56 -5.20
N SER A 198 -10.60 0.67 -4.08
CA SER A 198 -10.44 1.95 -3.38
C SER A 198 -8.97 2.18 -3.02
N VAL A 199 -8.44 3.36 -3.36
CA VAL A 199 -7.02 3.71 -3.11
C VAL A 199 -6.90 5.09 -2.48
N THR A 200 -5.71 5.41 -1.98
CA THR A 200 -5.33 6.75 -1.50
C THR A 200 -4.38 7.39 -2.49
N CYS A 201 -4.64 8.62 -2.87
CA CYS A 201 -3.70 9.51 -3.54
C CYS A 201 -3.14 10.50 -2.51
N ALA A 202 -1.86 10.41 -2.22
CA ALA A 202 -1.16 11.30 -1.30
C ALA A 202 -0.28 12.28 -2.07
N ALA A 203 -0.37 13.57 -1.74
CA ALA A 203 0.49 14.62 -2.27
C ALA A 203 0.64 15.75 -1.23
N HIS A 204 1.78 16.42 -1.20
CA HIS A 204 1.96 17.60 -0.34
C HIS A 204 1.03 18.75 -0.77
N ASP A 205 0.83 18.94 -2.07
CA ASP A 205 -0.17 19.85 -2.62
C ASP A 205 -1.53 19.12 -2.75
N SER A 206 -2.51 19.54 -1.95
CA SER A 206 -3.85 18.96 -1.96
C SER A 206 -4.59 19.12 -3.29
N GLU A 207 -4.27 20.15 -4.08
CA GLU A 207 -4.88 20.35 -5.39
C GLU A 207 -4.36 19.33 -6.39
N VAL A 208 -3.08 18.95 -6.32
CA VAL A 208 -2.53 17.84 -7.12
C VAL A 208 -3.21 16.52 -6.76
N ALA A 209 -3.36 16.22 -5.46
CA ALA A 209 -4.08 15.03 -5.02
C ALA A 209 -5.52 14.98 -5.56
N LYS A 210 -6.24 16.12 -5.55
CA LYS A 210 -7.60 16.24 -6.09
C LYS A 210 -7.65 16.08 -7.61
N GLN A 211 -6.70 16.67 -8.34
CA GLN A 211 -6.61 16.48 -9.80
C GLN A 211 -6.45 15.00 -10.15
N VAL A 212 -5.55 14.29 -9.47
CA VAL A 212 -5.35 12.85 -9.64
C VAL A 212 -6.59 12.05 -9.22
N GLN A 213 -7.21 12.43 -8.10
CA GLN A 213 -8.46 11.82 -7.64
C GLN A 213 -9.55 11.89 -8.72
N VAL A 214 -9.80 13.08 -9.28
CA VAL A 214 -10.83 13.27 -10.33
C VAL A 214 -10.49 12.46 -11.58
N THR A 215 -9.21 12.39 -11.95
CA THR A 215 -8.77 11.63 -13.14
C THR A 215 -8.96 10.13 -12.95
N LEU A 216 -8.63 9.58 -11.81
CA LEU A 216 -8.74 8.14 -11.54
C LEU A 216 -10.16 7.70 -11.16
N ALA A 217 -10.96 8.55 -10.49
CA ALA A 217 -12.23 8.14 -9.91
C ALA A 217 -13.25 7.71 -10.98
N THR A 218 -13.86 6.56 -10.76
CA THR A 218 -15.03 6.04 -11.48
C THR A 218 -16.04 5.46 -10.47
N ARG A 219 -17.16 4.91 -10.96
CA ARG A 219 -18.13 4.24 -10.08
C ARG A 219 -17.48 3.07 -9.30
N ASN A 220 -16.58 2.34 -9.96
CA ASN A 220 -15.92 1.16 -9.39
C ASN A 220 -14.49 1.44 -8.88
N PHE A 221 -13.94 2.62 -9.10
CA PHE A 221 -12.60 2.99 -8.65
C PHE A 221 -12.67 4.25 -7.81
N ARG A 222 -12.59 4.10 -6.49
CA ARG A 222 -12.71 5.23 -5.56
C ARG A 222 -11.33 5.69 -5.09
N VAL A 223 -11.09 6.98 -5.12
CA VAL A 223 -9.82 7.58 -4.69
C VAL A 223 -10.08 8.52 -3.52
N TYR A 224 -9.33 8.33 -2.44
CA TYR A 224 -9.30 9.25 -1.29
C TYR A 224 -8.01 10.06 -1.35
N THR A 225 -8.06 11.31 -0.92
CA THR A 225 -6.88 12.18 -0.89
C THR A 225 -6.25 12.20 0.50
N ALA A 226 -4.92 12.33 0.54
CA ALA A 226 -4.13 12.47 1.76
C ALA A 226 -2.96 13.44 1.54
N THR A 227 -2.36 13.91 2.63
CA THR A 227 -1.15 14.75 2.58
C THR A 227 0.09 14.01 3.08
N ASP A 228 -0.07 12.83 3.67
CA ASP A 228 1.02 12.01 4.20
C ASP A 228 1.58 11.09 3.11
N VAL A 229 2.52 11.60 2.34
CA VAL A 229 3.20 10.85 1.27
C VAL A 229 4.09 9.75 1.84
N ILE A 230 4.86 10.09 2.89
CA ILE A 230 5.80 9.17 3.54
C ILE A 230 5.07 7.96 4.10
N GLY A 231 3.98 8.17 4.85
CA GLY A 231 3.19 7.09 5.41
C GLY A 231 2.57 6.20 4.34
N ALA A 232 2.03 6.78 3.26
CA ALA A 232 1.43 6.03 2.16
C ALA A 232 2.43 5.12 1.44
N GLU A 233 3.66 5.58 1.22
CA GLU A 233 4.72 4.79 0.58
C GLU A 233 5.27 3.69 1.46
N LEU A 234 5.62 4.03 2.71
CA LEU A 234 6.16 3.04 3.65
C LEU A 234 5.16 1.91 3.93
N CYS A 235 3.87 2.23 4.07
CA CYS A 235 2.84 1.21 4.15
C CYS A 235 2.85 0.27 2.94
N GLY A 236 2.92 0.83 1.73
CA GLY A 236 2.98 0.07 0.50
C GLY A 236 4.23 -0.82 0.36
N ALA A 237 5.35 -0.42 0.95
CA ALA A 237 6.59 -1.21 0.98
C ALA A 237 6.52 -2.34 2.03
N LEU A 238 6.17 -1.99 3.27
CA LEU A 238 6.19 -2.89 4.42
C LEU A 238 5.18 -4.03 4.32
N LYS A 239 3.98 -3.77 3.77
CA LYS A 239 2.97 -4.81 3.57
C LYS A 239 3.48 -6.02 2.81
N ASN A 240 4.38 -5.81 1.85
CA ASN A 240 4.95 -6.88 1.02
C ASN A 240 5.84 -7.81 1.84
N VAL A 241 6.59 -7.28 2.80
CA VAL A 241 7.42 -8.06 3.71
C VAL A 241 6.54 -8.84 4.69
N LEU A 242 5.53 -8.18 5.27
CA LEU A 242 4.58 -8.81 6.20
C LEU A 242 3.74 -9.90 5.53
N ALA A 243 3.43 -9.75 4.23
CA ALA A 243 2.73 -10.78 3.48
C ALA A 243 3.54 -12.07 3.33
N ILE A 244 4.87 -11.99 3.23
CA ILE A 244 5.75 -13.18 3.24
C ILE A 244 5.62 -13.90 4.59
N ALA A 245 5.63 -13.17 5.71
CA ALA A 245 5.45 -13.75 7.04
C ALA A 245 4.08 -14.44 7.20
N CYS A 246 3.00 -13.80 6.74
CA CYS A 246 1.65 -14.35 6.79
C CYS A 246 1.52 -15.60 5.91
N GLY A 247 2.08 -15.55 4.69
CA GLY A 247 2.13 -16.71 3.82
C GLY A 247 2.89 -17.89 4.44
N ALA A 248 4.04 -17.63 5.07
CA ALA A 248 4.80 -18.65 5.77
C ALA A 248 4.02 -19.26 6.95
N SER A 249 3.32 -18.46 7.72
CA SER A 249 2.44 -18.92 8.81
C SER A 249 1.36 -19.87 8.29
N ASP A 250 0.70 -19.51 7.20
CA ASP A 250 -0.36 -20.33 6.61
C ASP A 250 0.21 -21.59 5.95
N GLY A 251 1.38 -21.51 5.30
CA GLY A 251 2.09 -22.66 4.75
C GLY A 251 2.50 -23.72 5.78
N PHE A 252 2.69 -23.31 7.05
CA PHE A 252 2.86 -24.22 8.19
C PHE A 252 1.53 -24.74 8.78
N GLY A 253 0.39 -24.22 8.36
CA GLY A 253 -0.91 -24.61 8.87
C GLY A 253 -1.26 -23.99 10.23
N PHE A 254 -0.71 -22.83 10.62
CA PHE A 254 -1.00 -22.19 11.92
C PHE A 254 -2.39 -21.55 11.98
N GLY A 255 -3.03 -21.34 10.82
CA GLY A 255 -4.41 -20.93 10.73
C GLY A 255 -4.67 -19.44 10.93
N ALA A 256 -5.96 -19.07 10.90
CA ALA A 256 -6.42 -17.69 10.83
C ALA A 256 -6.06 -16.84 12.06
N ASN A 257 -6.01 -17.43 13.26
CA ASN A 257 -5.65 -16.70 14.48
C ASN A 257 -4.20 -16.20 14.42
N ALA A 258 -3.26 -17.04 13.96
CA ALA A 258 -1.86 -16.67 13.80
C ALA A 258 -1.69 -15.58 12.73
N ARG A 259 -2.39 -15.70 11.60
CA ARG A 259 -2.38 -14.68 10.56
C ARG A 259 -2.95 -13.34 11.06
N ALA A 260 -4.05 -13.36 11.80
CA ALA A 260 -4.63 -12.15 12.40
C ALA A 260 -3.64 -11.49 13.37
N ALA A 261 -2.98 -12.28 14.23
CA ALA A 261 -1.94 -11.77 15.14
C ALA A 261 -0.76 -11.16 14.38
N LEU A 262 -0.27 -11.81 13.30
CA LEU A 262 0.81 -11.29 12.47
C LEU A 262 0.41 -9.97 11.79
N ILE A 263 -0.82 -9.84 11.28
CA ILE A 263 -1.33 -8.59 10.70
C ILE A 263 -1.35 -7.49 11.76
N THR A 264 -1.92 -7.75 12.95
CA THR A 264 -2.03 -6.76 14.03
C THR A 264 -0.64 -6.32 14.53
N ARG A 265 0.25 -7.26 14.79
CA ARG A 265 1.62 -6.95 15.23
C ARG A 265 2.45 -6.31 14.10
N GLY A 266 2.20 -6.70 12.85
CA GLY A 266 2.79 -6.07 11.68
C GLY A 266 2.37 -4.61 11.54
N LEU A 267 1.10 -4.26 11.81
CA LEU A 267 0.63 -2.87 11.86
C LEU A 267 1.39 -2.05 12.91
N ALA A 268 1.68 -2.63 14.08
CA ALA A 268 2.48 -1.97 15.10
C ALA A 268 3.92 -1.70 14.62
N GLU A 269 4.56 -2.66 13.93
CA GLU A 269 5.88 -2.45 13.31
C GLU A 269 5.84 -1.35 12.24
N MET A 270 4.82 -1.38 11.38
CA MET A 270 4.61 -0.34 10.36
C MET A 270 4.47 1.03 11.00
N THR A 271 3.69 1.14 12.08
CA THR A 271 3.45 2.40 12.79
C THR A 271 4.76 2.97 13.32
N ARG A 272 5.59 2.15 13.97
CA ARG A 272 6.89 2.59 14.49
C ARG A 272 7.78 3.16 13.41
N LEU A 273 7.94 2.45 12.28
CA LEU A 273 8.81 2.91 11.21
C LEU A 273 8.26 4.14 10.50
N VAL A 274 6.95 4.17 10.21
CA VAL A 274 6.27 5.31 9.57
C VAL A 274 6.41 6.58 10.40
N VAL A 275 6.11 6.50 11.70
CA VAL A 275 6.23 7.66 12.61
C VAL A 275 7.68 8.10 12.75
N LYS A 276 8.61 7.17 12.88
CA LYS A 276 10.04 7.48 12.97
C LYS A 276 10.60 8.17 11.73
N LYS A 277 10.05 7.86 10.55
CA LYS A 277 10.40 8.51 9.26
C LYS A 277 9.64 9.83 9.04
N GLY A 278 8.77 10.25 9.97
CA GLY A 278 8.01 11.49 9.89
C GLY A 278 6.63 11.38 9.23
N GLY A 279 6.16 10.16 8.95
CA GLY A 279 4.78 9.91 8.51
C GLY A 279 3.79 9.94 9.69
N LYS A 280 2.50 9.84 9.37
CA LYS A 280 1.41 9.93 10.34
C LYS A 280 0.90 8.56 10.74
N ALA A 281 0.72 8.31 12.04
CA ALA A 281 0.10 7.08 12.53
C ALA A 281 -1.32 6.87 11.98
N SER A 282 -2.08 7.93 11.75
CA SER A 282 -3.42 7.84 11.16
C SER A 282 -3.45 7.25 9.74
N THR A 283 -2.34 7.32 8.99
CA THR A 283 -2.23 6.70 7.65
C THR A 283 -2.29 5.18 7.74
N ILE A 284 -1.82 4.60 8.85
CA ILE A 284 -1.81 3.15 9.07
C ILE A 284 -3.22 2.56 9.09
N THR A 285 -4.19 3.26 9.65
CA THR A 285 -5.60 2.81 9.73
C THR A 285 -6.38 3.01 8.43
N GLY A 286 -5.76 3.62 7.42
CA GLY A 286 -6.35 3.91 6.13
C GLY A 286 -6.16 2.81 5.07
N LEU A 287 -6.57 3.14 3.84
CA LEU A 287 -6.45 2.22 2.69
C LEU A 287 -5.00 1.87 2.36
N ALA A 288 -4.09 2.85 2.41
CA ALA A 288 -2.67 2.60 2.14
C ALA A 288 -2.00 1.73 3.24
N GLY A 289 -2.51 1.76 4.47
CA GLY A 289 -2.04 0.97 5.61
C GLY A 289 -2.78 -0.36 5.73
N VAL A 290 -3.71 -0.44 6.70
CA VAL A 290 -4.43 -1.68 7.03
C VAL A 290 -5.17 -2.27 5.84
N GLY A 291 -5.75 -1.45 4.96
CA GLY A 291 -6.49 -1.94 3.80
C GLY A 291 -5.61 -2.76 2.85
N ASP A 292 -4.46 -2.22 2.46
CA ASP A 292 -3.52 -2.90 1.54
C ASP A 292 -2.78 -4.05 2.25
N LEU A 293 -2.51 -3.93 3.54
CA LEU A 293 -1.91 -5.01 4.33
C LEU A 293 -2.83 -6.23 4.41
N VAL A 294 -4.09 -6.04 4.80
CA VAL A 294 -5.07 -7.14 4.91
C VAL A 294 -5.25 -7.84 3.57
N LEU A 295 -5.44 -7.07 2.48
CA LEU A 295 -5.55 -7.62 1.13
C LEU A 295 -4.33 -8.49 0.78
N THR A 296 -3.14 -7.95 1.00
CA THR A 296 -1.88 -8.58 0.57
C THR A 296 -1.51 -9.80 1.42
N CYS A 297 -1.89 -9.80 2.72
CA CYS A 297 -1.61 -10.88 3.66
C CYS A 297 -2.66 -12.01 3.66
N SER A 298 -3.76 -11.87 2.91
CA SER A 298 -4.87 -12.82 2.98
C SER A 298 -5.27 -13.40 1.62
N SER A 299 -4.43 -13.26 0.59
CA SER A 299 -4.79 -13.68 -0.77
C SER A 299 -3.61 -14.29 -1.53
N ASN A 300 -3.88 -15.42 -2.19
CA ASN A 300 -2.95 -16.07 -3.12
C ASN A 300 -2.68 -15.23 -4.39
N LEU A 301 -3.45 -14.17 -4.65
CA LEU A 301 -3.13 -13.20 -5.69
C LEU A 301 -1.91 -12.34 -5.31
N SER A 302 -1.51 -12.33 -4.05
CA SER A 302 -0.29 -11.70 -3.58
C SER A 302 0.90 -12.60 -3.82
N ARG A 303 1.79 -12.23 -4.75
CA ARG A 303 3.06 -12.95 -4.98
C ARG A 303 3.92 -13.07 -3.73
N ASN A 304 3.90 -12.06 -2.87
CA ASN A 304 4.65 -12.06 -1.61
C ASN A 304 4.09 -13.10 -0.63
N TYR A 305 2.77 -13.17 -0.49
CA TYR A 305 2.10 -14.20 0.31
C TYR A 305 2.40 -15.59 -0.25
N SER A 306 2.26 -15.79 -1.58
CA SER A 306 2.54 -17.08 -2.24
C SER A 306 3.99 -17.54 -2.04
N VAL A 307 4.96 -16.62 -2.09
CA VAL A 307 6.37 -16.93 -1.79
C VAL A 307 6.53 -17.44 -0.37
N GLY A 308 6.00 -16.72 0.63
CA GLY A 308 6.08 -17.17 2.03
C GLY A 308 5.42 -18.52 2.25
N HIS A 309 4.23 -18.72 1.68
CA HIS A 309 3.49 -19.98 1.75
C HIS A 309 4.28 -21.15 1.14
N ALA A 310 4.84 -20.96 -0.05
CA ALA A 310 5.63 -21.99 -0.72
C ALA A 310 6.94 -22.32 0.02
N MET A 311 7.61 -21.32 0.60
CA MET A 311 8.82 -21.53 1.44
C MET A 311 8.51 -22.43 2.63
N ALA A 312 7.42 -22.17 3.34
CA ALA A 312 7.00 -22.94 4.50
C ALA A 312 6.48 -24.33 4.12
N SER A 313 5.68 -24.44 3.07
CA SER A 313 5.14 -25.72 2.57
C SER A 313 6.29 -26.67 2.13
N ASN A 314 7.35 -26.14 1.52
CA ASN A 314 8.52 -26.94 1.14
C ASN A 314 9.34 -27.41 2.36
N ALA A 315 9.30 -26.67 3.48
CA ALA A 315 9.93 -27.07 4.74
C ALA A 315 9.12 -28.12 5.53
N VAL A 316 7.85 -28.38 5.14
CA VAL A 316 6.99 -29.42 5.75
C VAL A 316 7.16 -30.74 4.99
N PRO A 317 7.23 -31.92 5.68
CA PRO A 317 7.28 -33.22 5.04
C PRO A 317 6.11 -33.42 4.07
N GLU A 318 6.37 -34.11 2.94
CA GLU A 318 5.43 -34.24 1.81
C GLU A 318 4.03 -34.75 2.20
N HIS A 319 3.94 -35.69 3.14
CA HIS A 319 2.68 -36.24 3.65
C HIS A 319 1.85 -35.26 4.48
N LYS A 320 2.39 -34.08 4.83
CA LYS A 320 1.71 -33.01 5.58
C LYS A 320 1.52 -31.73 4.75
N ARG A 321 1.95 -31.71 3.49
CA ARG A 321 1.80 -30.54 2.61
C ARG A 321 0.35 -30.35 2.19
N SER A 322 -0.14 -29.12 2.20
CA SER A 322 -1.39 -28.78 1.52
C SER A 322 -1.20 -28.95 0.00
N GLN A 323 -2.24 -29.41 -0.70
CA GLN A 323 -2.21 -29.60 -2.17
C GLN A 323 -2.32 -28.27 -2.95
N ASP A 324 -1.86 -27.15 -2.37
CA ASP A 324 -1.97 -25.83 -2.98
C ASP A 324 -0.97 -25.66 -4.14
N GLU A 325 -1.42 -25.03 -5.22
CA GLU A 325 -0.62 -24.78 -6.43
C GLU A 325 0.53 -23.76 -6.23
N SER A 326 0.57 -23.06 -5.09
CA SER A 326 1.58 -22.05 -4.77
C SER A 326 3.02 -22.58 -4.86
N ALA A 327 3.27 -23.87 -4.62
CA ALA A 327 4.60 -24.46 -4.71
C ALA A 327 5.13 -24.61 -6.15
N LYS A 328 4.25 -24.66 -7.15
CA LYS A 328 4.63 -24.91 -8.55
C LYS A 328 5.34 -23.73 -9.22
N ASN A 329 5.10 -22.49 -8.76
CA ASN A 329 5.64 -21.27 -9.35
C ASN A 329 6.72 -20.59 -8.49
N PHE A 330 7.22 -21.25 -7.45
CA PHE A 330 8.07 -20.68 -6.41
C PHE A 330 9.28 -19.88 -6.96
N ASN A 331 10.06 -20.44 -7.86
CA ASN A 331 11.26 -19.75 -8.39
C ASN A 331 10.90 -18.51 -9.21
N LYS A 332 9.81 -18.55 -9.95
CA LYS A 332 9.31 -17.42 -10.73
C LYS A 332 8.77 -16.31 -9.82
N ASP A 333 7.99 -16.68 -8.81
CA ASP A 333 7.42 -15.74 -7.86
C ASP A 333 8.50 -15.11 -6.96
N LEU A 334 9.51 -15.89 -6.53
CA LEU A 334 10.65 -15.40 -5.75
C LEU A 334 11.41 -14.28 -6.48
N ALA A 335 11.65 -14.46 -7.79
CA ALA A 335 12.38 -13.47 -8.59
C ALA A 335 11.65 -12.14 -8.75
N VAL A 336 10.31 -12.17 -8.72
CA VAL A 336 9.45 -10.99 -8.99
C VAL A 336 8.73 -10.46 -7.74
N ALA A 337 8.83 -11.14 -6.59
CA ALA A 337 8.24 -10.69 -5.33
C ALA A 337 9.02 -9.49 -4.76
N GLU A 338 8.39 -8.33 -4.75
CA GLU A 338 9.00 -7.08 -4.26
C GLU A 338 9.42 -7.18 -2.79
N GLY A 339 8.65 -7.90 -1.96
CA GLY A 339 8.92 -8.10 -0.53
C GLY A 339 10.26 -8.75 -0.24
N VAL A 340 10.75 -9.61 -1.14
CA VAL A 340 12.06 -10.25 -1.01
C VAL A 340 13.19 -9.22 -1.01
N LYS A 341 13.18 -8.31 -1.97
CA LYS A 341 14.17 -7.21 -2.05
C LYS A 341 13.94 -6.17 -0.95
N THR A 342 12.69 -5.85 -0.70
CA THR A 342 12.29 -4.85 0.31
C THR A 342 12.64 -5.30 1.73
N SER A 343 12.65 -6.60 2.05
CA SER A 343 12.99 -7.09 3.39
C SER A 343 14.41 -6.72 3.82
N LEU A 344 15.38 -6.74 2.91
CA LEU A 344 16.74 -6.25 3.18
C LEU A 344 16.73 -4.74 3.46
N ALA A 345 16.10 -3.95 2.59
CA ALA A 345 16.06 -2.50 2.75
C ALA A 345 15.34 -2.07 4.04
N VAL A 346 14.23 -2.75 4.40
CA VAL A 346 13.50 -2.52 5.65
C VAL A 346 14.37 -2.84 6.85
N HIS A 347 15.10 -3.95 6.84
CA HIS A 347 16.00 -4.32 7.93
C HIS A 347 17.09 -3.25 8.13
N LEU A 348 17.79 -2.86 7.08
CA LEU A 348 18.83 -1.83 7.14
C LEU A 348 18.27 -0.46 7.56
N LEU A 349 17.09 -0.09 7.08
CA LEU A 349 16.44 1.15 7.47
C LEU A 349 16.03 1.15 8.95
N ALA A 350 15.48 0.03 9.44
CA ALA A 350 15.11 -0.14 10.84
C ALA A 350 16.33 -0.05 11.76
N GLU A 351 17.45 -0.70 11.41
CA GLU A 351 18.72 -0.58 12.15
C GLU A 351 19.21 0.86 12.16
N LYS A 352 19.27 1.53 11.00
CA LYS A 352 19.70 2.94 10.88
C LYS A 352 18.89 3.89 11.74
N LEU A 353 17.59 3.63 11.88
CA LEU A 353 16.66 4.48 12.65
C LEU A 353 16.47 4.05 14.10
N GLY A 354 17.03 2.92 14.51
CA GLY A 354 16.84 2.35 15.84
C GLY A 354 15.39 1.91 16.11
N VAL A 355 14.72 1.33 15.12
CA VAL A 355 13.32 0.88 15.21
C VAL A 355 13.25 -0.62 15.33
N GLU A 356 12.56 -1.12 16.36
CA GLU A 356 12.36 -2.55 16.59
C GLU A 356 11.28 -3.10 15.64
N MET A 357 11.67 -4.02 14.74
CA MET A 357 10.77 -4.64 13.74
C MET A 357 10.97 -6.17 13.70
N PRO A 358 10.55 -6.90 14.73
CA PRO A 358 10.89 -8.32 14.89
C PRO A 358 10.32 -9.22 13.79
N ILE A 359 9.11 -8.98 13.28
CA ILE A 359 8.52 -9.78 12.19
C ILE A 359 9.30 -9.53 10.89
N CYS A 360 9.54 -8.27 10.54
CA CYS A 360 10.32 -7.92 9.36
C CYS A 360 11.76 -8.43 9.45
N ALA A 361 12.39 -8.37 10.64
CA ALA A 361 13.73 -8.92 10.88
C ALA A 361 13.75 -10.45 10.70
N SER A 362 12.74 -11.17 11.16
CA SER A 362 12.62 -12.62 10.95
C SER A 362 12.49 -12.97 9.47
N VAL A 363 11.72 -12.20 8.70
CA VAL A 363 11.62 -12.39 7.23
C VAL A 363 12.99 -12.17 6.58
N TYR A 364 13.71 -11.11 6.96
CA TYR A 364 15.06 -10.85 6.48
C TYR A 364 16.04 -12.00 6.82
N GLU A 365 16.05 -12.49 8.07
CA GLU A 365 16.92 -13.58 8.50
C GLU A 365 16.68 -14.86 7.67
N VAL A 366 15.42 -15.21 7.43
CA VAL A 366 15.06 -16.37 6.63
C VAL A 366 15.52 -16.22 5.18
N ILE A 367 15.23 -15.09 4.55
CA ILE A 367 15.49 -14.88 3.11
C ILE A 367 16.98 -14.66 2.83
N HIS A 368 17.66 -13.85 3.62
CA HIS A 368 19.02 -13.39 3.31
C HIS A 368 20.13 -14.04 4.14
N LYS A 369 19.79 -14.60 5.32
CA LYS A 369 20.76 -15.31 6.16
C LYS A 369 20.56 -16.82 6.18
N GLY A 370 19.51 -17.32 5.51
CA GLY A 370 19.23 -18.75 5.42
C GLY A 370 18.84 -19.40 6.76
N ILE A 371 18.36 -18.61 7.71
CA ILE A 371 17.83 -19.15 8.98
C ILE A 371 16.58 -19.97 8.67
N ASP A 372 16.52 -21.17 9.26
CA ASP A 372 15.34 -22.02 9.13
C ASP A 372 14.08 -21.31 9.64
N ILE A 373 12.97 -21.43 8.88
CA ILE A 373 11.72 -20.73 9.16
C ILE A 373 11.15 -21.12 10.53
N LYS A 374 11.25 -22.40 10.95
CA LYS A 374 10.78 -22.84 12.28
C LYS A 374 11.57 -22.17 13.37
N THR A 375 12.89 -22.02 13.19
CA THR A 375 13.77 -21.30 14.12
C THR A 375 13.37 -19.83 14.22
N ALA A 376 13.10 -19.16 13.09
CA ALA A 376 12.65 -17.77 13.07
C ALA A 376 11.29 -17.59 13.77
N LEU A 377 10.33 -18.48 13.50
CA LEU A 377 9.03 -18.47 14.17
C LEU A 377 9.15 -18.70 15.68
N LYS A 378 10.00 -19.66 16.08
CA LYS A 378 10.25 -19.91 17.51
C LYS A 378 10.82 -18.67 18.21
N LYS A 379 11.78 -17.97 17.60
CA LYS A 379 12.31 -16.70 18.11
C LYS A 379 11.21 -15.66 18.34
N LEU A 380 10.20 -15.57 17.45
CA LEU A 380 9.08 -14.66 17.61
C LEU A 380 8.17 -15.06 18.77
N GLN A 381 7.92 -16.38 18.96
CA GLN A 381 7.08 -16.92 20.03
C GLN A 381 7.76 -16.83 21.40
N ASP A 382 9.07 -17.00 21.48
CA ASP A 382 9.86 -16.96 22.72
C ASP A 382 10.12 -15.51 23.22
N ARG A 383 9.61 -14.48 22.52
CA ARG A 383 9.75 -13.08 22.97
C ARG A 383 9.05 -12.88 24.32
N PRO A 384 9.62 -12.04 25.22
CA PRO A 384 8.98 -11.71 26.48
C PRO A 384 7.56 -11.19 26.30
N LEU A 385 6.67 -11.58 27.22
CA LEU A 385 5.32 -11.03 27.27
C LEU A 385 5.39 -9.53 27.55
N ARG A 386 4.56 -8.76 26.84
CA ARG A 386 4.49 -7.29 26.91
C ARG A 386 3.03 -6.85 26.97
N ASP A 387 2.81 -5.64 27.47
CA ASP A 387 1.54 -4.95 27.27
C ASP A 387 1.32 -4.70 25.77
N GLU A 388 0.08 -4.79 25.30
CA GLU A 388 -0.24 -4.59 23.88
C GLU A 388 0.10 -3.17 23.40
N HIS A 389 0.05 -2.20 24.32
CA HIS A 389 0.24 -0.77 24.03
C HIS A 389 1.56 -0.20 24.59
N ASP A 390 2.43 -0.98 25.18
CA ASP A 390 3.74 -0.52 25.71
C ASP A 390 4.57 0.23 24.65
N GLU A 391 4.37 -0.11 23.39
CA GLU A 391 5.08 0.48 22.26
C GLU A 391 4.67 1.93 21.97
N TYR A 392 3.56 2.39 22.57
CA TYR A 392 2.99 3.71 22.34
C TYR A 392 3.20 4.69 23.48
N GLN A 393 3.77 4.27 24.61
CA GLN A 393 3.94 5.11 25.81
C GLN A 393 4.90 6.30 25.63
N GLY A 394 5.66 6.38 24.52
CA GLY A 394 6.59 7.48 24.24
C GLY A 394 6.07 8.63 23.39
N THR A 395 4.94 8.52 22.69
CA THR A 395 4.56 9.49 21.63
C THR A 395 3.07 9.79 21.47
N TRP A 396 2.16 9.19 22.24
CA TRP A 396 0.74 9.46 22.12
C TRP A 396 0.26 10.42 23.21
N VAL A 397 0.40 11.70 22.95
CA VAL A 397 -0.45 12.70 23.62
C VAL A 397 -1.80 12.69 22.89
N TRP A 398 -2.82 12.16 23.53
CA TRP A 398 -4.22 12.33 23.14
C TRP A 398 -4.63 13.80 23.34
N SER A 399 -4.05 14.70 22.57
CA SER A 399 -4.37 16.12 22.63
C SER A 399 -4.70 16.64 21.24
N ALA A 400 -5.65 16.00 20.57
CA ALA A 400 -6.40 16.60 19.46
C ALA A 400 -7.43 15.59 18.92
N LEU A 401 -8.51 15.36 19.67
CA LEU A 401 -9.81 15.07 19.12
C LEU A 401 -10.71 16.25 19.39
#